data_c409a3aeb5bb7e14ceef1791082ca5ab
#
_entry.id   c409a3aeb5bb7e14ceef1791082ca5ab
#
_cell.length_a   1.000
_cell.length_b   1.000
_cell.length_c   1.000
_cell.angle_alpha   90.00
_cell.angle_beta   90.00
_cell.angle_gamma   90.00
#
_symmetry.space_group_name_H-M   'P 1'
#
loop_
_entity.id
_entity.type
_entity.pdbx_description
1 polymer ?
#
loop_
_entity_poly.entity_id
_entity_poly.type
_entity_poly.pdbx_seq_one_letter_code
_entity_poly.pdbx_strand_id
1 'polypeptide(L)'
;MISVKSYIKNDKIITSLDNIESNFLEYFIHFDNAKCLELVNDFDYMEGAIIINYYGNTILGFKEWDMIDQLWSYFINAIEELFENQNDVSFYFPDQPLEVKMQVISQEQILLSIAGEKTCFNKDEILLALVKGAENFFDILKECPDEYLVEQSNNELKRIEKLLNKLNI
;
A
#
# COMPACT_ATOMS: atom_id res chain seq x y z
N MET A 1 -3.34 0.30 -17.61
CA MET A 1 -3.17 -0.85 -16.70
C MET A 1 -2.53 -0.33 -15.41
N ILE A 2 -3.13 -0.64 -14.27
CA ILE A 2 -2.61 -0.32 -12.94
C ILE A 2 -1.92 -1.56 -12.38
N SER A 3 -0.76 -1.39 -11.75
CA SER A 3 -0.04 -2.44 -11.02
C SER A 3 0.28 -1.95 -9.62
N VAL A 4 -0.06 -2.74 -8.60
CA VAL A 4 0.23 -2.46 -7.20
C VAL A 4 1.01 -3.64 -6.62
N LYS A 5 2.16 -3.38 -6.01
CA LYS A 5 3.05 -4.41 -5.46
C LYS A 5 3.60 -3.97 -4.12
N SER A 6 3.83 -4.93 -3.24
CA SER A 6 4.48 -4.71 -1.94
C SER A 6 5.92 -5.20 -1.95
N TYR A 7 6.80 -4.47 -1.28
CA TYR A 7 8.20 -4.83 -1.09
C TYR A 7 8.59 -4.62 0.37
N ILE A 8 9.37 -5.53 0.92
CA ILE A 8 9.96 -5.40 2.26
C ILE A 8 11.39 -4.87 2.12
N LYS A 9 11.73 -3.88 2.94
CA LYS A 9 13.08 -3.36 3.03
C LYS A 9 13.96 -4.30 3.85
N ASN A 10 15.18 -4.57 3.37
CA ASN A 10 16.18 -5.27 4.14
C ASN A 10 16.84 -4.33 5.19
N ASP A 11 17.84 -4.84 5.92
CA ASP A 11 18.56 -4.12 6.98
C ASP A 11 19.61 -3.12 6.47
N LYS A 12 19.86 -3.06 5.16
CA LYS A 12 20.81 -2.11 4.59
C LYS A 12 20.33 -0.68 4.75
N ILE A 13 21.26 0.20 5.15
CA ILE A 13 20.99 1.62 5.30
C ILE A 13 20.98 2.29 3.92
N ILE A 14 19.89 3.01 3.62
CA ILE A 14 19.80 3.85 2.43
C ILE A 14 20.42 5.19 2.76
N THR A 15 21.56 5.50 2.15
CA THR A 15 22.32 6.74 2.38
C THR A 15 21.99 7.84 1.38
N SER A 16 21.38 7.49 0.24
CA SER A 16 20.95 8.43 -0.79
C SER A 16 19.70 7.92 -1.50
N LEU A 17 18.78 8.81 -1.80
CA LEU A 17 17.61 8.53 -2.64
C LEU A 17 17.92 8.55 -4.13
N ASP A 18 19.12 9.02 -4.49
CA ASP A 18 19.56 9.05 -5.89
C ASP A 18 19.64 7.62 -6.42
N ASN A 19 19.01 7.39 -7.57
CA ASN A 19 18.97 6.10 -8.24
C ASN A 19 18.31 4.93 -7.45
N ILE A 20 17.59 5.19 -6.34
CA ILE A 20 16.94 4.13 -5.57
C ILE A 20 15.95 3.32 -6.42
N GLU A 21 15.24 3.99 -7.33
CA GLU A 21 14.28 3.35 -8.24
C GLU A 21 14.96 2.38 -9.23
N SER A 22 16.19 2.63 -9.62
CA SER A 22 16.96 1.74 -10.50
C SER A 22 17.72 0.66 -9.74
N ASN A 23 18.09 0.92 -8.48
CA ASN A 23 18.90 0.02 -7.63
C ASN A 23 18.08 -0.60 -6.48
N PHE A 24 16.76 -0.62 -6.59
CA PHE A 24 15.87 -1.06 -5.51
C PHE A 24 16.16 -2.48 -5.02
N LEU A 25 16.63 -3.38 -5.88
CA LEU A 25 16.97 -4.77 -5.52
C LEU A 25 18.09 -4.87 -4.46
N GLU A 26 18.86 -3.80 -4.27
CA GLU A 26 19.86 -3.74 -3.20
C GLU A 26 19.23 -3.64 -1.81
N TYR A 27 18.04 -3.00 -1.73
CA TYR A 27 17.40 -2.63 -0.46
C TYR A 27 16.05 -3.30 -0.23
N PHE A 28 15.37 -3.74 -1.29
CA PHE A 28 13.99 -4.22 -1.23
C PHE A 28 13.82 -5.59 -1.86
N ILE A 29 12.92 -6.37 -1.28
CA ILE A 29 12.57 -7.72 -1.70
C ILE A 29 11.08 -7.72 -2.02
N HIS A 30 10.69 -8.23 -3.19
CA HIS A 30 9.28 -8.36 -3.56
C HIS A 30 8.56 -9.28 -2.58
N PHE A 31 7.48 -8.76 -1.96
CA PHE A 31 6.71 -9.48 -0.95
C PHE A 31 5.51 -10.16 -1.63
N ASP A 32 5.75 -11.33 -2.20
CA ASP A 32 4.80 -12.05 -3.06
C ASP A 32 4.51 -13.50 -2.63
N ASN A 33 5.18 -13.99 -1.57
CA ASN A 33 4.94 -15.31 -1.03
C ASN A 33 5.42 -15.40 0.43
N ALA A 34 4.97 -16.45 1.15
CA ALA A 34 5.28 -16.63 2.58
C ALA A 34 6.77 -16.82 2.91
N LYS A 35 7.61 -17.23 1.95
CA LYS A 35 9.06 -17.35 2.18
C LYS A 35 9.71 -15.98 2.44
N CYS A 36 9.10 -14.89 1.96
CA CYS A 36 9.58 -13.54 2.22
C CYS A 36 9.53 -13.18 3.70
N LEU A 37 8.68 -13.85 4.51
CA LEU A 37 8.61 -13.65 5.95
C LEU A 37 9.91 -14.02 6.67
N GLU A 38 10.68 -14.98 6.14
CA GLU A 38 11.99 -15.37 6.68
C GLU A 38 13.05 -14.26 6.53
N LEU A 39 12.78 -13.28 5.67
CA LEU A 39 13.66 -12.14 5.37
C LEU A 39 13.28 -10.87 6.13
N VAL A 40 12.19 -10.90 6.89
CA VAL A 40 11.76 -9.79 7.77
C VAL A 40 12.62 -9.84 9.03
N ASN A 41 13.39 -8.77 9.27
CA ASN A 41 14.30 -8.70 10.41
C ASN A 41 13.60 -8.30 11.71
N ASP A 42 12.57 -7.45 11.59
CA ASP A 42 11.84 -6.89 12.73
C ASP A 42 10.35 -6.78 12.38
N PHE A 43 9.52 -7.57 13.04
CA PHE A 43 8.07 -7.53 12.86
C PHE A 43 7.41 -6.37 13.59
N ASP A 44 8.05 -5.80 14.61
CA ASP A 44 7.55 -4.61 15.31
C ASP A 44 7.77 -3.32 14.51
N TYR A 45 8.76 -3.33 13.60
CA TYR A 45 9.11 -2.20 12.73
C TYR A 45 9.35 -2.66 11.29
N MET A 46 8.26 -2.99 10.60
CA MET A 46 8.34 -3.58 9.26
C MET A 46 8.37 -2.52 8.17
N GLU A 47 9.57 -2.07 7.80
CA GLU A 47 9.77 -1.14 6.70
C GLU A 47 9.55 -1.81 5.35
N GLY A 48 8.97 -1.06 4.42
CA GLY A 48 8.75 -1.54 3.06
C GLY A 48 8.21 -0.46 2.13
N ALA A 49 7.95 -0.82 0.90
CA ALA A 49 7.41 0.10 -0.10
C ALA A 49 6.19 -0.51 -0.79
N ILE A 50 5.17 0.32 -0.97
CA ILE A 50 4.05 0.05 -1.87
C ILE A 50 4.38 0.70 -3.20
N ILE A 51 4.48 -0.09 -4.26
CA ILE A 51 4.79 0.42 -5.60
C ILE A 51 3.52 0.45 -6.43
N ILE A 52 3.13 1.65 -6.85
CA ILE A 52 1.98 1.87 -7.72
C ILE A 52 2.49 2.36 -9.07
N ASN A 53 2.24 1.58 -10.13
CA ASN A 53 2.54 1.97 -11.50
C ASN A 53 1.25 2.10 -12.30
N TYR A 54 1.19 3.13 -13.16
CA TYR A 54 0.07 3.41 -14.04
C TYR A 54 0.57 3.74 -15.44
N TYR A 55 0.28 2.86 -16.39
CA TYR A 55 0.76 2.96 -17.79
C TYR A 55 2.26 3.23 -17.92
N GLY A 56 3.07 2.55 -17.07
CA GLY A 56 4.53 2.68 -17.09
C GLY A 56 5.09 3.83 -16.27
N ASN A 57 4.24 4.70 -15.71
CA ASN A 57 4.67 5.76 -14.80
C ASN A 57 4.58 5.29 -13.35
N THR A 58 5.58 5.58 -12.56
CA THR A 58 5.57 5.34 -11.10
C THR A 58 4.79 6.46 -10.42
N ILE A 59 3.72 6.07 -9.73
CA ILE A 59 2.85 6.98 -8.97
C ILE A 59 3.26 7.01 -7.50
N LEU A 60 3.63 5.85 -6.96
CA LEU A 60 4.24 5.66 -5.64
C LEU A 60 5.41 4.72 -5.82
N GLY A 61 6.58 5.10 -5.35
CA GLY A 61 7.84 4.43 -5.62
C GLY A 61 8.63 4.04 -4.37
N PHE A 62 9.88 3.63 -4.58
CA PHE A 62 10.76 3.21 -3.48
C PHE A 62 11.28 4.37 -2.63
N LYS A 63 11.22 5.60 -3.11
CA LYS A 63 11.59 6.81 -2.33
C LYS A 63 10.68 7.05 -1.14
N GLU A 64 9.44 6.58 -1.25
CA GLU A 64 8.37 6.77 -0.27
C GLU A 64 8.19 5.51 0.60
N TRP A 65 9.27 4.76 0.91
CA TRP A 65 9.16 3.61 1.83
C TRP A 65 8.78 4.07 3.25
N ASP A 66 8.04 3.24 3.96
CA ASP A 66 7.57 3.52 5.31
C ASP A 66 7.22 2.21 6.04
N MET A 67 6.56 2.26 7.16
CA MET A 67 6.01 1.09 7.85
C MET A 67 4.86 0.51 7.03
N ILE A 68 5.14 -0.54 6.26
CA ILE A 68 4.26 -1.01 5.18
C ILE A 68 2.95 -1.63 5.68
N ASP A 69 2.96 -2.31 6.82
CA ASP A 69 1.76 -2.90 7.42
C ASP A 69 0.77 -1.81 7.85
N GLN A 70 1.27 -0.74 8.48
CA GLN A 70 0.46 0.41 8.86
C GLN A 70 0.00 1.20 7.63
N LEU A 71 0.88 1.39 6.65
CA LEU A 71 0.54 2.12 5.42
C LEU A 71 -0.61 1.43 4.67
N TRP A 72 -0.60 0.11 4.57
CA TRP A 72 -1.71 -0.63 4.00
C TRP A 72 -3.01 -0.47 4.79
N SER A 73 -2.94 -0.53 6.13
CA SER A 73 -4.10 -0.28 6.99
C SER A 73 -4.66 1.14 6.78
N TYR A 74 -3.81 2.14 6.58
CA TYR A 74 -4.23 3.52 6.30
C TYR A 74 -4.91 3.65 4.94
N PHE A 75 -4.43 2.96 3.89
CA PHE A 75 -5.13 2.90 2.62
C PHE A 75 -6.51 2.27 2.76
N ILE A 76 -6.64 1.16 3.50
CA ILE A 76 -7.94 0.51 3.74
C ILE A 76 -8.87 1.43 4.51
N ASN A 77 -8.40 2.13 5.56
CA ASN A 77 -9.19 3.12 6.29
C ASN A 77 -9.73 4.21 5.36
N ALA A 78 -8.87 4.78 4.50
CA ALA A 78 -9.26 5.82 3.56
C ALA A 78 -10.30 5.34 2.54
N ILE A 79 -10.15 4.11 2.03
CA ILE A 79 -11.10 3.53 1.08
C ILE A 79 -12.46 3.27 1.77
N GLU A 80 -12.47 2.76 3.00
CA GLU A 80 -13.72 2.60 3.77
C GLU A 80 -14.43 3.95 3.96
N GLU A 81 -13.69 4.98 4.35
CA GLU A 81 -14.22 6.35 4.56
C GLU A 81 -14.80 6.92 3.27
N LEU A 82 -14.15 6.70 2.11
CA LEU A 82 -14.68 7.08 0.80
C LEU A 82 -16.04 6.44 0.51
N PHE A 83 -16.22 5.15 0.85
CA PHE A 83 -17.48 4.45 0.65
C PHE A 83 -18.58 4.90 1.62
N GLU A 84 -18.21 5.28 2.84
CA GLU A 84 -19.16 5.68 3.87
C GLU A 84 -19.64 7.12 3.67
N ASN A 85 -18.73 8.04 3.40
CA ASN A 85 -19.00 9.47 3.42
C ASN A 85 -19.09 10.09 2.02
N GLN A 86 -18.58 9.41 0.98
CA GLN A 86 -18.48 9.90 -0.40
C GLN A 86 -17.77 11.27 -0.53
N ASN A 87 -16.94 11.60 0.45
CA ASN A 87 -16.17 12.82 0.52
C ASN A 87 -14.69 12.56 0.24
N ASP A 88 -13.95 13.62 -0.02
CA ASP A 88 -12.50 13.56 -0.08
C ASP A 88 -11.94 13.04 1.24
N VAL A 89 -10.92 12.18 1.15
CA VAL A 89 -10.20 11.63 2.30
C VAL A 89 -8.72 11.90 2.16
N SER A 90 -8.03 12.05 3.28
CA SER A 90 -6.58 12.16 3.31
C SER A 90 -6.00 11.53 4.56
N PHE A 91 -4.75 11.09 4.45
CA PHE A 91 -3.95 10.61 5.57
C PHE A 91 -2.47 10.90 5.33
N TYR A 92 -1.68 10.87 6.38
CA TYR A 92 -0.22 10.94 6.31
C TYR A 92 0.39 9.55 6.44
N PHE A 93 1.55 9.36 5.85
CA PHE A 93 2.36 8.16 6.04
C PHE A 93 2.67 7.98 7.54
N PRO A 94 2.88 6.72 8.02
CA PRO A 94 3.14 6.44 9.43
C PRO A 94 4.33 7.21 10.01
N ASP A 95 5.46 7.22 9.34
CA ASP A 95 6.72 7.82 9.80
C ASP A 95 7.16 9.05 8.99
N GLN A 96 6.74 9.17 7.73
CA GLN A 96 7.11 10.27 6.86
C GLN A 96 6.00 11.32 6.78
N PRO A 97 6.32 12.64 6.65
CA PRO A 97 5.33 13.69 6.50
C PRO A 97 4.79 13.77 5.06
N LEU A 98 4.47 12.63 4.46
CA LEU A 98 3.92 12.53 3.12
C LEU A 98 2.41 12.36 3.19
N GLU A 99 1.68 13.26 2.53
CA GLU A 99 0.23 13.20 2.47
C GLU A 99 -0.23 12.37 1.27
N VAL A 100 -1.20 11.50 1.52
CA VAL A 100 -2.03 10.85 0.49
C VAL A 100 -3.41 11.48 0.55
N LYS A 101 -3.91 11.93 -0.60
CA LYS A 101 -5.27 12.47 -0.71
C LYS A 101 -6.01 11.81 -1.86
N MET A 102 -7.24 11.39 -1.60
CA MET A 102 -8.17 10.83 -2.57
C MET A 102 -9.36 11.78 -2.71
N GLN A 103 -9.56 12.35 -3.89
CA GLN A 103 -10.63 13.29 -4.21
C GLN A 103 -11.56 12.72 -5.27
N VAL A 104 -12.81 12.54 -4.94
CA VAL A 104 -13.81 12.08 -5.89
C VAL A 104 -14.15 13.22 -6.86
N ILE A 105 -13.82 13.05 -8.13
CA ILE A 105 -14.08 14.04 -9.19
C ILE A 105 -15.46 13.80 -9.82
N SER A 106 -15.82 12.54 -10.01
CA SER A 106 -17.12 12.12 -10.56
C SER A 106 -17.48 10.71 -10.09
N GLN A 107 -18.56 10.15 -10.60
CA GLN A 107 -18.91 8.75 -10.33
C GLN A 107 -17.83 7.77 -10.78
N GLU A 108 -17.13 8.09 -11.87
CA GLU A 108 -16.14 7.21 -12.49
C GLU A 108 -14.69 7.63 -12.26
N GLN A 109 -14.45 8.82 -11.71
CA GLN A 109 -13.09 9.38 -11.63
C GLN A 109 -12.72 9.80 -10.22
N ILE A 110 -11.49 9.49 -9.85
CA ILE A 110 -10.84 9.89 -8.61
C ILE A 110 -9.45 10.48 -8.88
N LEU A 111 -9.12 11.54 -8.18
CA LEU A 111 -7.79 12.14 -8.18
C LEU A 111 -7.03 11.62 -6.95
N LEU A 112 -5.96 10.89 -7.20
CA LEU A 112 -5.03 10.46 -6.16
C LEU A 112 -3.84 11.43 -6.14
N SER A 113 -3.60 12.05 -5.00
CA SER A 113 -2.44 12.89 -4.75
C SER A 113 -1.53 12.22 -3.73
N ILE A 114 -0.26 12.03 -4.06
CA ILE A 114 0.77 11.48 -3.17
C ILE A 114 1.93 12.46 -3.15
N ALA A 115 2.32 12.95 -1.97
CA ALA A 115 3.40 13.93 -1.81
C ALA A 115 3.25 15.16 -2.74
N GLY A 116 2.01 15.56 -3.05
CA GLY A 116 1.69 16.69 -3.92
C GLY A 116 1.57 16.37 -5.41
N GLU A 117 2.08 15.23 -5.86
CA GLU A 117 1.90 14.76 -7.24
C GLU A 117 0.49 14.19 -7.44
N LYS A 118 -0.18 14.60 -8.51
CA LYS A 118 -1.60 14.29 -8.75
C LYS A 118 -1.79 13.45 -10.01
N THR A 119 -2.54 12.37 -9.88
CA THR A 119 -2.93 11.51 -11.02
C THR A 119 -4.42 11.20 -10.95
N CYS A 120 -5.10 11.34 -12.09
CA CYS A 120 -6.51 10.99 -12.23
C CYS A 120 -6.64 9.54 -12.71
N PHE A 121 -7.52 8.78 -12.04
CA PHE A 121 -7.78 7.38 -12.35
C PHE A 121 -9.26 7.13 -12.60
N ASN A 122 -9.57 6.01 -13.29
CA ASN A 122 -10.87 5.39 -13.12
C ASN A 122 -10.99 4.95 -11.65
N LYS A 123 -12.08 5.36 -11.00
CA LYS A 123 -12.26 5.18 -9.55
C LYS A 123 -12.26 3.70 -9.15
N ASP A 124 -13.06 2.89 -9.84
CA ASP A 124 -13.21 1.49 -9.47
C ASP A 124 -11.92 0.69 -9.76
N GLU A 125 -11.20 1.02 -10.85
CA GLU A 125 -9.94 0.36 -11.17
C GLU A 125 -8.86 0.61 -10.12
N ILE A 126 -8.66 1.86 -9.67
CA ILE A 126 -7.62 2.15 -8.68
C ILE A 126 -7.99 1.64 -7.29
N LEU A 127 -9.24 1.78 -6.87
CA LEU A 127 -9.70 1.27 -5.58
C LEU A 127 -9.57 -0.26 -5.54
N LEU A 128 -9.97 -0.95 -6.60
CA LEU A 128 -9.79 -2.40 -6.71
C LEU A 128 -8.32 -2.79 -6.65
N ALA A 129 -7.45 -2.12 -7.40
CA ALA A 129 -6.01 -2.41 -7.41
C ALA A 129 -5.38 -2.24 -6.02
N LEU A 130 -5.75 -1.20 -5.28
CA LEU A 130 -5.29 -0.96 -3.92
C LEU A 130 -5.82 -2.04 -2.95
N VAL A 131 -7.11 -2.35 -3.00
CA VAL A 131 -7.73 -3.37 -2.13
C VAL A 131 -7.11 -4.75 -2.39
N LYS A 132 -6.88 -5.12 -3.65
CA LYS A 132 -6.19 -6.37 -4.01
C LYS A 132 -4.71 -6.38 -3.60
N GLY A 133 -4.03 -5.25 -3.68
CA GLY A 133 -2.66 -5.11 -3.18
C GLY A 133 -2.57 -5.36 -1.67
N ALA A 134 -3.49 -4.77 -0.91
CA ALA A 134 -3.62 -4.98 0.53
C ALA A 134 -4.00 -6.44 0.87
N GLU A 135 -4.96 -7.03 0.11
CA GLU A 135 -5.34 -8.44 0.27
C GLU A 135 -4.12 -9.36 0.15
N ASN A 136 -3.35 -9.21 -0.92
CA ASN A 136 -2.14 -10.00 -1.13
C ASN A 136 -1.12 -9.82 -0.01
N PHE A 137 -0.93 -8.60 0.48
CA PHE A 137 -0.01 -8.31 1.56
C PHE A 137 -0.43 -8.98 2.87
N PHE A 138 -1.66 -8.78 3.32
CA PHE A 138 -2.14 -9.35 4.59
C PHE A 138 -2.36 -10.86 4.51
N ASP A 139 -2.65 -11.41 3.33
CA ASP A 139 -2.77 -12.86 3.13
C ASP A 139 -1.41 -13.58 3.30
N ILE A 140 -0.32 -12.92 2.98
CA ILE A 140 1.03 -13.39 3.28
C ILE A 140 1.37 -13.13 4.76
N LEU A 141 1.12 -11.93 5.27
CA LEU A 141 1.52 -11.52 6.61
C LEU A 141 0.84 -12.35 7.71
N LYS A 142 -0.37 -12.85 7.50
CA LYS A 142 -1.06 -13.73 8.47
C LYS A 142 -0.32 -15.05 8.77
N GLU A 143 0.64 -15.43 7.93
CA GLU A 143 1.48 -16.63 8.11
C GLU A 143 2.77 -16.35 8.92
N CYS A 144 2.97 -15.12 9.40
CA CYS A 144 4.14 -14.75 10.18
C CYS A 144 4.10 -15.35 11.60
N PRO A 145 5.26 -15.43 12.29
CA PRO A 145 5.32 -15.99 13.65
C PRO A 145 4.78 -15.04 14.75
N ASP A 146 4.50 -13.79 14.43
CA ASP A 146 4.01 -12.78 15.37
C ASP A 146 2.49 -12.84 15.51
N GLU A 147 1.99 -13.23 16.70
CA GLU A 147 0.55 -13.43 16.94
C GLU A 147 -0.27 -12.14 16.79
N TYR A 148 0.30 -10.97 17.15
CA TYR A 148 -0.37 -9.68 16.99
C TYR A 148 -0.58 -9.34 15.52
N LEU A 149 0.44 -9.52 14.69
CA LEU A 149 0.34 -9.28 13.25
C LEU A 149 -0.57 -10.28 12.55
N VAL A 150 -0.63 -11.52 13.02
CA VAL A 150 -1.60 -12.53 12.53
C VAL A 150 -3.03 -12.06 12.82
N GLU A 151 -3.31 -11.61 14.04
CA GLU A 151 -4.64 -11.10 14.41
C GLU A 151 -4.99 -9.84 13.60
N GLN A 152 -4.07 -8.89 13.51
CA GLN A 152 -4.22 -7.69 12.70
C GLN A 152 -4.53 -8.05 11.24
N SER A 153 -3.74 -8.94 10.64
CA SER A 153 -3.92 -9.36 9.24
C SER A 153 -5.30 -9.99 9.02
N ASN A 154 -5.76 -10.86 9.91
CA ASN A 154 -7.08 -11.47 9.81
C ASN A 154 -8.21 -10.43 9.94
N ASN A 155 -8.03 -9.40 10.76
CA ASN A 155 -9.00 -8.32 10.88
C ASN A 155 -9.03 -7.44 9.61
N GLU A 156 -7.87 -7.12 9.05
CA GLU A 156 -7.78 -6.38 7.77
C GLU A 156 -8.40 -7.19 6.62
N LEU A 157 -8.15 -8.49 6.53
CA LEU A 157 -8.74 -9.35 5.49
C LEU A 157 -10.27 -9.38 5.55
N LYS A 158 -10.88 -9.36 6.73
CA LYS A 158 -12.34 -9.26 6.87
C LYS A 158 -12.88 -7.91 6.36
N ARG A 159 -12.14 -6.83 6.58
CA ARG A 159 -12.48 -5.49 6.06
C ARG A 159 -12.37 -5.44 4.54
N ILE A 160 -11.27 -5.99 4.02
CA ILE A 160 -10.99 -6.13 2.59
C ILE A 160 -12.09 -6.91 1.88
N GLU A 161 -12.55 -8.03 2.44
CA GLU A 161 -13.65 -8.81 1.89
C GLU A 161 -14.93 -7.97 1.73
N LYS A 162 -15.26 -7.13 2.74
CA LYS A 162 -16.40 -6.22 2.65
C LYS A 162 -16.22 -5.16 1.55
N LEU A 163 -15.00 -4.64 1.38
CA LEU A 163 -14.70 -3.67 0.32
C LEU A 163 -14.79 -4.30 -1.07
N LEU A 164 -14.28 -5.52 -1.25
CA LEU A 164 -14.41 -6.25 -2.50
C LEU A 164 -15.88 -6.49 -2.87
N ASN A 165 -16.71 -6.85 -1.89
CA ASN A 165 -18.17 -6.98 -2.11
C ASN A 165 -18.82 -5.65 -2.54
N LYS A 166 -18.38 -4.49 -2.00
CA LYS A 166 -18.86 -3.17 -2.43
C LYS A 166 -18.42 -2.82 -3.85
N LEU A 167 -17.25 -3.30 -4.26
CA LEU A 167 -16.72 -3.14 -5.63
C LEU A 167 -17.33 -4.15 -6.63
N ASN A 168 -18.28 -5.01 -6.22
CA ASN A 168 -18.98 -6.00 -7.03
C ASN A 168 -18.06 -7.08 -7.66
N ILE A 169 -17.12 -7.61 -6.88
CA ILE A 169 -16.19 -8.66 -7.32
C ILE A 169 -16.30 -9.90 -6.43
#